data_287d443c2d268069b59a7ad273fe25ec
#
_entry.id   287d443c2d268069b59a7ad273fe25ec
#
_cell.length_a   1.000
_cell.length_b   1.000
_cell.length_c   1.000
_cell.angle_alpha   90.00
_cell.angle_beta   90.00
_cell.angle_gamma   90.00
#
_symmetry.space_group_name_H-M   'P 1'
#
loop_
_entity.id
_entity.type
_entity.pdbx_description
1 polymer ?
#
loop_
_entity_poly.entity_id
_entity_poly.type
_entity_poly.pdbx_seq_one_letter_code
_entity_poly.pdbx_strand_id
1 'polypeptide(L)'
;MLNDSLWNSIHFFLEKYVHLKKNDNVVIFYTPDSRDIAGAVKFALTQLEISCEVCWMKPIKDDFFFDRARKALPVLPDGGGRLVILTFEKDTFSHDRKIYKLLSVYPPERLLIYRAISSCPELFTNALSIAPEEINQFNSTLLNYLMSAKKVHIKTKGGTNLNIELNNEKHSWVSNRGLARVGRTVILPPGEVATYPANVTGIFVADFAFNLNAITDQDTRLQDRPVTLYLDKGIVVEYHSKCKDVIKFLDQCFERLNAKKVGELGFGTNRNVHAPLYMNSHINERKPGVHLGFGQHNQPPGVVGYQCELHLDMIADGGTIWIDDIPKSIDLSSFLAEDVLHTDRFTDEDVFSPELDDISVEDCCGVYSQGEMKLFNIN
;
A
#
# COMPACT_ATOMS: atom_id res chain seq x y z
N MET A 1 18.90 11.94 10.52
CA MET A 1 19.39 13.33 10.48
C MET A 1 18.69 14.03 9.32
N LEU A 2 18.11 15.20 9.56
CA LEU A 2 17.51 16.01 8.49
C LEU A 2 18.65 16.46 7.57
N ASN A 3 18.60 16.08 6.32
CA ASN A 3 19.51 16.55 5.27
C ASN A 3 18.71 17.32 4.21
N ASP A 4 19.41 18.02 3.33
CA ASP A 4 18.76 18.86 2.30
C ASP A 4 17.82 18.06 1.39
N SER A 5 18.17 16.80 1.10
CA SER A 5 17.33 15.94 0.26
C SER A 5 15.98 15.63 0.94
N LEU A 6 16.01 15.17 2.19
CA LEU A 6 14.76 14.89 2.94
C LEU A 6 13.94 16.17 3.14
N TRP A 7 14.60 17.29 3.42
CA TRP A 7 13.95 18.60 3.56
C TRP A 7 13.18 18.98 2.30
N ASN A 8 13.85 18.96 1.16
CA ASN A 8 13.24 19.29 -0.14
C ASN A 8 12.09 18.34 -0.49
N SER A 9 12.26 17.05 -0.19
CA SER A 9 11.23 16.03 -0.46
C SER A 9 9.99 16.20 0.43
N ILE A 10 10.14 16.61 1.69
CA ILE A 10 9.00 16.94 2.56
C ILE A 10 8.25 18.15 2.01
N HIS A 11 8.95 19.20 1.58
CA HIS A 11 8.31 20.36 0.95
C HIS A 11 7.58 19.98 -0.34
N PHE A 12 8.19 19.15 -1.18
CA PHE A 12 7.55 18.62 -2.38
C PHE A 12 6.26 17.85 -2.04
N PHE A 13 6.28 16.98 -1.03
CA PHE A 13 5.09 16.27 -0.57
C PHE A 13 3.98 17.23 -0.12
N LEU A 14 4.31 18.21 0.72
CA LEU A 14 3.33 19.17 1.22
C LEU A 14 2.74 20.04 0.09
N GLU A 15 3.53 20.35 -0.93
CA GLU A 15 3.08 21.14 -2.10
C GLU A 15 2.29 20.27 -3.10
N LYS A 16 2.85 19.13 -3.55
CA LYS A 16 2.32 18.35 -4.68
C LYS A 16 1.25 17.34 -4.29
N TYR A 17 1.33 16.75 -3.10
CA TYR A 17 0.36 15.79 -2.64
C TYR A 17 -0.74 16.43 -1.80
N VAL A 18 -0.36 17.22 -0.79
CA VAL A 18 -1.31 17.81 0.15
C VAL A 18 -1.96 19.07 -0.43
N HIS A 19 -1.31 19.73 -1.37
CA HIS A 19 -1.69 21.08 -1.86
C HIS A 19 -1.98 22.02 -0.68
N LEU A 20 -1.01 22.09 0.24
CA LEU A 20 -1.12 22.77 1.52
C LEU A 20 -1.48 24.23 1.35
N LYS A 21 -2.43 24.72 2.15
CA LYS A 21 -2.92 26.10 2.14
C LYS A 21 -2.62 26.78 3.48
N LYS A 22 -2.40 28.09 3.45
CA LYS A 22 -2.04 28.88 4.65
C LYS A 22 -3.02 28.72 5.83
N ASN A 23 -4.30 28.48 5.53
CA ASN A 23 -5.34 28.36 6.55
C ASN A 23 -5.65 26.88 6.93
N ASP A 24 -4.86 25.92 6.46
CA ASP A 24 -5.04 24.51 6.84
C ASP A 24 -4.61 24.30 8.30
N ASN A 25 -5.30 23.38 8.95
CA ASN A 25 -4.92 22.86 10.25
C ASN A 25 -4.42 21.43 10.05
N VAL A 26 -3.20 21.15 10.44
CA VAL A 26 -2.59 19.84 10.26
C VAL A 26 -2.53 19.11 11.59
N VAL A 27 -2.93 17.83 11.60
CA VAL A 27 -2.71 16.95 12.74
C VAL A 27 -1.93 15.72 12.28
N ILE A 28 -0.81 15.47 12.95
CA ILE A 28 0.07 14.33 12.68
C ILE A 28 -0.16 13.27 13.77
N PHE A 29 -0.67 12.11 13.37
CA PHE A 29 -0.65 10.91 14.21
C PHE A 29 0.57 10.06 13.84
N TYR A 30 1.31 9.57 14.83
CA TYR A 30 2.52 8.81 14.56
C TYR A 30 2.79 7.73 15.60
N THR A 31 3.41 6.64 15.19
CA THR A 31 3.98 5.64 16.11
C THR A 31 5.41 6.03 16.52
N PRO A 32 5.92 5.62 17.70
CA PRO A 32 7.21 6.06 18.21
C PRO A 32 8.41 5.85 17.27
N ASP A 33 8.35 4.84 16.44
CA ASP A 33 9.35 4.52 15.43
C ASP A 33 9.35 5.46 14.21
N SER A 34 8.24 6.16 13.98
CA SER A 34 8.08 7.20 12.94
C SER A 34 8.29 8.62 13.48
N ARG A 35 8.73 8.77 14.75
CA ARG A 35 8.88 10.06 15.42
C ARG A 35 9.77 11.05 14.69
N ASP A 36 10.86 10.59 14.12
CA ASP A 36 11.83 11.48 13.46
C ASP A 36 11.26 12.08 12.17
N ILE A 37 10.47 11.30 11.44
CA ILE A 37 9.74 11.79 10.26
C ILE A 37 8.62 12.75 10.68
N ALA A 38 7.82 12.39 11.67
CA ALA A 38 6.78 13.28 12.19
C ALA A 38 7.35 14.63 12.67
N GLY A 39 8.51 14.59 13.32
CA GLY A 39 9.24 15.78 13.76
C GLY A 39 9.75 16.63 12.59
N ALA A 40 10.28 16.00 11.53
CA ALA A 40 10.75 16.70 10.34
C ALA A 40 9.60 17.39 9.58
N VAL A 41 8.46 16.68 9.42
CA VAL A 41 7.26 17.26 8.79
C VAL A 41 6.69 18.40 9.64
N LYS A 42 6.61 18.22 10.97
CA LYS A 42 6.19 19.31 11.88
C LYS A 42 7.08 20.54 11.75
N PHE A 43 8.39 20.34 11.68
CA PHE A 43 9.33 21.45 11.53
C PHE A 43 9.13 22.20 10.20
N ALA A 44 8.93 21.48 9.09
CA ALA A 44 8.60 22.08 7.80
C ALA A 44 7.30 22.91 7.86
N LEU A 45 6.24 22.37 8.47
CA LEU A 45 4.98 23.09 8.67
C LEU A 45 5.14 24.35 9.52
N THR A 46 5.98 24.29 10.56
CA THR A 46 6.30 25.47 11.39
C THR A 46 6.99 26.57 10.60
N GLN A 47 7.92 26.23 9.70
CA GLN A 47 8.59 27.20 8.81
C GLN A 47 7.63 27.81 7.79
N LEU A 48 6.59 27.07 7.40
CA LEU A 48 5.53 27.55 6.51
C LEU A 48 4.42 28.32 7.27
N GLU A 49 4.57 28.54 8.57
CA GLU A 49 3.58 29.20 9.45
C GLU A 49 2.21 28.48 9.44
N ILE A 50 2.21 27.15 9.28
CA ILE A 50 1.00 26.33 9.30
C ILE A 50 0.78 25.75 10.70
N SER A 51 -0.46 25.86 11.19
CA SER A 51 -0.87 25.24 12.46
C SER A 51 -0.72 23.73 12.42
N CYS A 52 0.05 23.14 13.32
CA CYS A 52 0.29 21.71 13.38
C CYS A 52 0.33 21.16 14.78
N GLU A 53 -0.57 20.24 15.09
CA GLU A 53 -0.55 19.43 16.30
C GLU A 53 0.00 18.04 16.01
N VAL A 54 0.62 17.41 17.02
CA VAL A 54 1.15 16.05 16.91
C VAL A 54 0.63 15.18 18.05
N CYS A 55 0.25 13.96 17.71
CA CYS A 55 -0.28 12.99 18.66
C CYS A 55 0.33 11.62 18.40
N TRP A 56 1.10 11.13 19.37
CA TRP A 56 1.67 9.80 19.29
C TRP A 56 0.62 8.72 19.61
N MET A 57 0.81 7.53 19.06
CA MET A 57 0.01 6.34 19.34
C MET A 57 0.93 5.13 19.52
N LYS A 58 0.56 4.20 20.39
CA LYS A 58 1.25 2.91 20.49
C LYS A 58 0.84 2.05 19.30
N PRO A 59 1.73 1.26 18.73
CA PRO A 59 1.33 0.26 17.75
C PRO A 59 0.38 -0.77 18.38
N ILE A 60 -0.56 -1.32 17.63
CA ILE A 60 -1.50 -2.40 17.96
C ILE A 60 -2.54 -2.00 19.01
N LYS A 61 -2.17 -1.73 20.26
CA LYS A 61 -3.13 -1.43 21.34
C LYS A 61 -2.73 -0.19 22.12
N ASP A 62 -3.63 0.79 22.18
CA ASP A 62 -3.48 2.03 22.93
C ASP A 62 -4.82 2.49 23.51
N ASP A 63 -5.05 2.15 24.77
CA ASP A 63 -6.31 2.42 25.46
C ASP A 63 -6.57 3.92 25.66
N PHE A 64 -5.52 4.75 25.65
CA PHE A 64 -5.59 6.21 25.87
C PHE A 64 -5.48 7.02 24.57
N PHE A 65 -5.34 6.37 23.41
CA PHE A 65 -5.15 7.06 22.15
C PHE A 65 -6.35 7.95 21.79
N PHE A 66 -7.56 7.44 21.97
CA PHE A 66 -8.79 8.18 21.62
C PHE A 66 -8.86 9.54 22.35
N ASP A 67 -8.55 9.58 23.64
CA ASP A 67 -8.59 10.82 24.41
C ASP A 67 -7.47 11.79 24.04
N ARG A 68 -6.28 11.28 23.71
CA ARG A 68 -5.18 12.12 23.22
C ARG A 68 -5.48 12.68 21.85
N ALA A 69 -5.97 11.86 20.93
CA ALA A 69 -6.32 12.26 19.59
C ALA A 69 -7.45 13.32 19.58
N ARG A 70 -8.47 13.13 20.41
CA ARG A 70 -9.56 14.11 20.55
C ARG A 70 -9.06 15.47 21.04
N LYS A 71 -8.05 15.52 21.92
CA LYS A 71 -7.43 16.77 22.37
C LYS A 71 -6.57 17.45 21.33
N ALA A 72 -5.95 16.70 20.43
CA ALA A 72 -5.11 17.21 19.35
C ALA A 72 -5.92 17.74 18.16
N LEU A 73 -7.16 17.29 18.01
CA LEU A 73 -8.03 17.71 16.92
C LEU A 73 -8.60 19.11 17.17
N PRO A 74 -8.45 20.05 16.22
CA PRO A 74 -8.93 21.42 16.35
C PRO A 74 -10.44 21.52 16.17
N VAL A 75 -11.05 22.55 16.74
CA VAL A 75 -12.38 23.02 16.32
C VAL A 75 -12.20 23.89 15.08
N LEU A 76 -12.77 23.49 13.96
CA LEU A 76 -12.72 24.29 12.74
C LEU A 76 -13.78 25.41 12.79
N PRO A 77 -13.38 26.68 12.67
CA PRO A 77 -14.35 27.78 12.59
C PRO A 77 -15.15 27.71 11.29
N ASP A 78 -16.36 28.26 11.30
CA ASP A 78 -17.19 28.39 10.10
C ASP A 78 -16.42 29.19 9.03
N GLY A 79 -16.41 28.66 7.80
CA GLY A 79 -15.65 29.25 6.70
C GLY A 79 -14.11 29.20 6.82
N GLY A 80 -13.55 28.51 7.85
CA GLY A 80 -12.12 28.33 8.04
C GLY A 80 -11.48 27.33 7.06
N GLY A 81 -10.18 27.07 7.26
CA GLY A 81 -9.38 26.16 6.44
C GLY A 81 -9.82 24.68 6.55
N ARG A 82 -9.07 23.81 5.87
CA ARG A 82 -9.27 22.36 5.90
C ARG A 82 -8.60 21.76 7.14
N LEU A 83 -9.04 20.58 7.53
CA LEU A 83 -8.33 19.69 8.42
C LEU A 83 -7.54 18.66 7.59
N VAL A 84 -6.24 18.66 7.75
CA VAL A 84 -5.33 17.72 7.08
C VAL A 84 -4.80 16.76 8.13
N ILE A 85 -5.11 15.49 7.96
CA ILE A 85 -4.61 14.40 8.80
C ILE A 85 -3.46 13.72 8.09
N LEU A 86 -2.32 13.63 8.75
CA LEU A 86 -1.17 12.86 8.30
C LEU A 86 -0.94 11.75 9.33
N THR A 87 -0.91 10.48 8.89
CA THR A 87 -0.54 9.38 9.78
C THR A 87 0.78 8.79 9.33
N PHE A 88 1.70 8.60 10.28
CA PHE A 88 3.00 7.99 10.06
C PHE A 88 3.15 6.78 10.97
N GLU A 89 3.07 5.60 10.37
CA GLU A 89 3.13 4.32 11.07
C GLU A 89 4.25 3.45 10.48
N LYS A 90 4.77 2.51 11.26
CA LYS A 90 5.83 1.63 10.75
C LYS A 90 5.28 0.54 9.85
N ASP A 91 4.38 -0.28 10.33
CA ASP A 91 4.03 -1.52 9.64
C ASP A 91 2.53 -1.76 9.48
N THR A 92 1.65 -1.07 10.19
CA THR A 92 0.22 -1.35 10.18
C THR A 92 -0.63 -0.12 10.49
N PHE A 93 -1.89 -0.20 10.16
CA PHE A 93 -2.91 0.76 10.56
C PHE A 93 -3.45 0.42 11.95
N SER A 94 -2.80 0.90 12.99
CA SER A 94 -3.10 0.44 14.36
C SER A 94 -4.37 1.04 14.97
N HIS A 95 -4.87 2.19 14.50
CA HIS A 95 -5.95 2.91 15.20
C HIS A 95 -6.98 3.56 14.27
N ASP A 96 -7.21 2.98 13.11
CA ASP A 96 -8.06 3.54 12.06
C ASP A 96 -9.47 3.84 12.52
N ARG A 97 -10.18 2.87 13.06
CA ARG A 97 -11.56 3.04 13.51
C ARG A 97 -11.68 4.16 14.53
N LYS A 98 -10.69 4.30 15.42
CA LYS A 98 -10.66 5.38 16.41
C LYS A 98 -10.47 6.74 15.74
N ILE A 99 -9.58 6.82 14.76
CA ILE A 99 -9.33 8.03 13.97
C ILE A 99 -10.60 8.39 13.18
N TYR A 100 -11.18 7.48 12.41
CA TYR A 100 -12.40 7.73 11.64
C TYR A 100 -13.58 8.17 12.52
N LYS A 101 -13.77 7.50 13.67
CA LYS A 101 -14.80 7.89 14.64
C LYS A 101 -14.61 9.33 15.12
N LEU A 102 -13.37 9.77 15.35
CA LEU A 102 -13.08 11.14 15.74
C LEU A 102 -13.27 12.12 14.58
N LEU A 103 -12.98 11.71 13.35
CA LEU A 103 -13.09 12.56 12.15
C LEU A 103 -14.50 12.68 11.62
N SER A 104 -15.42 11.78 12.00
CA SER A 104 -16.81 11.78 11.51
C SER A 104 -17.61 13.04 11.86
N VAL A 105 -17.13 13.87 12.79
CA VAL A 105 -17.76 15.16 13.15
C VAL A 105 -17.34 16.31 12.25
N TYR A 106 -16.33 16.11 11.39
CA TYR A 106 -15.84 17.13 10.46
C TYR A 106 -16.54 17.04 9.12
N PRO A 107 -16.85 18.19 8.46
CA PRO A 107 -17.41 18.18 7.12
C PRO A 107 -16.45 17.47 6.14
N PRO A 108 -16.91 16.43 5.41
CA PRO A 108 -16.05 15.69 4.49
C PRO A 108 -15.35 16.60 3.46
N GLU A 109 -16.00 17.64 2.97
CA GLU A 109 -15.48 18.58 2.01
C GLU A 109 -14.31 19.47 2.53
N ARG A 110 -14.06 19.41 3.85
CA ARG A 110 -12.96 20.12 4.51
C ARG A 110 -11.90 19.16 5.08
N LEU A 111 -12.02 17.87 4.82
CA LEU A 111 -11.16 16.85 5.39
C LEU A 111 -10.25 16.24 4.31
N LEU A 112 -8.96 16.16 4.60
CA LEU A 112 -7.97 15.42 3.83
C LEU A 112 -7.23 14.47 4.77
N ILE A 113 -7.10 13.21 4.36
CA ILE A 113 -6.43 12.17 5.17
C ILE A 113 -5.36 11.51 4.30
N TYR A 114 -4.12 11.55 4.76
CA TYR A 114 -2.99 10.86 4.15
C TYR A 114 -2.42 9.85 5.13
N ARG A 115 -2.31 8.62 4.71
CA ARG A 115 -1.79 7.53 5.52
C ARG A 115 -0.51 6.98 4.91
N ALA A 116 0.56 7.07 5.67
CA ALA A 116 1.84 6.49 5.30
C ALA A 116 2.18 5.34 6.25
N ILE A 117 2.19 4.13 5.72
CA ILE A 117 2.74 2.96 6.39
C ILE A 117 4.23 2.91 6.07
N SER A 118 5.04 2.56 7.07
CA SER A 118 6.50 2.48 6.93
C SER A 118 7.17 3.82 6.66
N SER A 119 6.82 4.79 7.47
CA SER A 119 7.35 6.14 7.35
C SER A 119 8.83 6.20 7.68
N CYS A 120 9.65 6.20 6.64
CA CYS A 120 11.11 6.31 6.68
C CYS A 120 11.57 7.46 5.75
N PRO A 121 12.83 7.89 5.79
CA PRO A 121 13.35 8.90 4.87
C PRO A 121 13.12 8.56 3.41
N GLU A 122 13.26 7.28 3.03
CA GLU A 122 13.12 6.77 1.66
C GLU A 122 11.68 6.91 1.14
N LEU A 123 10.67 6.96 2.01
CA LEU A 123 9.31 7.30 1.61
C LEU A 123 9.28 8.66 0.89
N PHE A 124 9.94 9.67 1.47
CA PHE A 124 9.94 11.02 0.92
C PHE A 124 10.97 11.19 -0.19
N THR A 125 12.21 10.73 0.02
CA THR A 125 13.30 10.95 -0.94
C THR A 125 13.20 10.12 -2.21
N ASN A 126 12.46 9.01 -2.15
CA ASN A 126 12.26 8.11 -3.28
C ASN A 126 10.78 8.08 -3.68
N ALA A 127 9.95 7.38 -2.94
CA ALA A 127 8.59 7.03 -3.38
C ALA A 127 7.65 8.24 -3.55
N LEU A 128 7.79 9.30 -2.77
CA LEU A 128 7.02 10.54 -2.88
C LEU A 128 7.75 11.65 -3.66
N SER A 129 8.87 11.37 -4.31
CA SER A 129 9.61 12.36 -5.11
C SER A 129 9.14 12.45 -6.57
N ILE A 130 8.07 11.74 -6.93
CA ILE A 130 7.35 11.80 -8.20
C ILE A 130 6.00 12.47 -7.98
N ALA A 131 5.51 13.24 -8.94
CA ALA A 131 4.22 13.90 -8.80
C ALA A 131 3.05 12.90 -8.88
N PRO A 132 1.98 13.06 -8.06
CA PRO A 132 0.85 12.14 -8.09
C PRO A 132 0.12 12.12 -9.44
N GLU A 133 0.15 13.21 -10.19
CA GLU A 133 -0.39 13.29 -11.55
C GLU A 133 0.36 12.34 -12.51
N GLU A 134 1.67 12.23 -12.38
CA GLU A 134 2.49 11.31 -13.18
C GLU A 134 2.17 9.85 -12.85
N ILE A 135 2.05 9.52 -11.56
CA ILE A 135 1.58 8.18 -11.12
C ILE A 135 0.19 7.88 -11.68
N ASN A 136 -0.72 8.86 -11.62
CA ASN A 136 -2.06 8.70 -12.19
C ASN A 136 -2.02 8.37 -13.67
N GLN A 137 -1.14 9.00 -14.46
CA GLN A 137 -0.99 8.70 -15.89
C GLN A 137 -0.48 7.28 -16.12
N PHE A 138 0.53 6.82 -15.37
CA PHE A 138 1.01 5.44 -15.46
C PHE A 138 -0.06 4.43 -15.09
N ASN A 139 -0.76 4.64 -13.99
CA ASN A 139 -1.85 3.77 -13.56
C ASN A 139 -2.97 3.72 -14.59
N SER A 140 -3.41 4.89 -15.09
CA SER A 140 -4.47 4.98 -16.08
C SER A 140 -4.10 4.30 -17.41
N THR A 141 -2.86 4.45 -17.85
CA THR A 141 -2.34 3.77 -19.05
C THR A 141 -2.40 2.25 -18.91
N LEU A 142 -1.90 1.74 -17.77
CA LEU A 142 -1.89 0.29 -17.55
C LEU A 142 -3.31 -0.27 -17.40
N LEU A 143 -4.18 0.42 -16.67
CA LEU A 143 -5.59 0.04 -16.52
C LEU A 143 -6.36 0.06 -17.83
N ASN A 144 -6.08 1.00 -18.73
CA ASN A 144 -6.70 1.05 -20.06
C ASN A 144 -6.49 -0.24 -20.86
N TYR A 145 -5.33 -0.88 -20.70
CA TYR A 145 -5.05 -2.18 -21.30
C TYR A 145 -5.66 -3.34 -20.52
N LEU A 146 -5.58 -3.32 -19.19
CA LEU A 146 -5.93 -4.47 -18.36
C LEU A 146 -7.43 -4.63 -18.10
N MET A 147 -8.19 -3.53 -18.04
CA MET A 147 -9.63 -3.58 -17.71
C MET A 147 -10.50 -4.19 -18.82
N SER A 148 -9.99 -4.32 -20.02
CA SER A 148 -10.64 -5.05 -21.12
C SER A 148 -10.07 -6.45 -21.34
N ALA A 149 -8.95 -6.78 -20.69
CA ALA A 149 -8.24 -8.02 -20.85
C ALA A 149 -8.98 -9.21 -20.23
N LYS A 150 -8.83 -10.39 -20.86
CA LYS A 150 -9.28 -11.67 -20.32
C LYS A 150 -8.12 -12.53 -19.85
N LYS A 151 -6.96 -12.38 -20.49
CA LYS A 151 -5.76 -13.16 -20.19
C LYS A 151 -4.54 -12.26 -20.16
N VAL A 152 -3.67 -12.53 -19.20
CA VAL A 152 -2.35 -11.88 -19.09
C VAL A 152 -1.29 -12.97 -18.95
N HIS A 153 -0.28 -12.92 -19.79
CA HIS A 153 0.92 -13.73 -19.65
C HIS A 153 2.05 -12.85 -19.11
N ILE A 154 2.78 -13.29 -18.08
CA ILE A 154 3.82 -12.50 -17.41
C ILE A 154 5.13 -13.27 -17.41
N LYS A 155 6.22 -12.58 -17.75
CA LYS A 155 7.59 -13.09 -17.60
C LYS A 155 8.47 -12.05 -16.93
N THR A 156 9.37 -12.52 -16.06
CA THR A 156 10.44 -11.70 -15.48
C THR A 156 11.81 -12.30 -15.77
N LYS A 157 12.85 -11.49 -15.61
CA LYS A 157 14.24 -11.97 -15.73
C LYS A 157 14.58 -12.98 -14.64
N GLY A 158 13.95 -12.87 -13.46
CA GLY A 158 14.12 -13.79 -12.32
C GLY A 158 13.56 -15.19 -12.54
N GLY A 159 12.74 -15.38 -13.59
CA GLY A 159 12.20 -16.70 -13.95
C GLY A 159 10.70 -16.85 -13.78
N THR A 160 9.98 -15.80 -13.41
CA THR A 160 8.51 -15.80 -13.43
C THR A 160 8.01 -16.13 -14.84
N ASN A 161 7.01 -17.02 -14.92
CA ASN A 161 6.31 -17.42 -16.14
C ASN A 161 4.89 -17.82 -15.77
N LEU A 162 3.96 -16.85 -15.79
CA LEU A 162 2.59 -16.98 -15.34
C LEU A 162 1.59 -16.81 -16.47
N ASN A 163 0.56 -17.65 -16.45
CA ASN A 163 -0.68 -17.46 -17.20
C ASN A 163 -1.79 -17.07 -16.21
N ILE A 164 -2.43 -15.95 -16.44
CA ILE A 164 -3.45 -15.36 -15.57
C ILE A 164 -4.72 -15.15 -16.38
N GLU A 165 -5.85 -15.54 -15.79
CA GLU A 165 -7.18 -15.22 -16.30
C GLU A 165 -7.78 -14.10 -15.44
N LEU A 166 -8.39 -13.12 -16.11
CA LEU A 166 -9.09 -12.01 -15.50
C LEU A 166 -10.60 -12.15 -15.67
N ASN A 167 -11.37 -11.66 -14.71
CA ASN A 167 -12.81 -11.52 -14.80
C ASN A 167 -13.22 -10.09 -14.42
N ASN A 168 -13.03 -9.18 -15.37
CA ASN A 168 -13.29 -7.74 -15.19
C ASN A 168 -14.78 -7.37 -15.04
N GLU A 169 -15.70 -8.32 -15.28
CA GLU A 169 -17.11 -8.13 -14.99
C GLU A 169 -17.44 -8.36 -13.53
N LYS A 170 -16.67 -9.24 -12.88
CA LYS A 170 -16.90 -9.65 -11.48
C LYS A 170 -15.94 -8.96 -10.50
N HIS A 171 -14.68 -8.77 -10.90
CA HIS A 171 -13.63 -8.28 -10.02
C HIS A 171 -13.27 -6.84 -10.37
N SER A 172 -13.28 -5.98 -9.36
CA SER A 172 -12.91 -4.57 -9.49
C SER A 172 -11.40 -4.39 -9.50
N TRP A 173 -10.95 -3.35 -10.19
CA TRP A 173 -9.59 -2.87 -10.09
C TRP A 173 -9.48 -1.78 -9.02
N VAL A 174 -8.36 -1.77 -8.33
CA VAL A 174 -7.95 -0.74 -7.39
C VAL A 174 -6.79 0.03 -8.02
N SER A 175 -6.76 1.34 -7.82
CA SER A 175 -5.67 2.20 -8.30
C SER A 175 -5.20 3.12 -7.20
N ASN A 176 -3.97 2.95 -6.74
CA ASN A 176 -3.34 3.87 -5.81
C ASN A 176 -2.59 4.96 -6.58
N ARG A 177 -3.19 6.14 -6.67
CA ARG A 177 -2.71 7.28 -7.47
C ARG A 177 -2.06 8.38 -6.64
N GLY A 178 -2.28 8.42 -5.34
CA GLY A 178 -1.79 9.48 -4.45
C GLY A 178 -2.46 10.84 -4.63
N LEU A 179 -3.46 10.97 -5.51
CA LEU A 179 -4.18 12.23 -5.71
C LEU A 179 -4.99 12.62 -4.47
N ALA A 180 -4.98 13.91 -4.15
CA ALA A 180 -5.77 14.43 -3.05
C ALA A 180 -7.26 14.19 -3.26
N ARG A 181 -7.93 13.58 -2.27
CA ARG A 181 -9.36 13.28 -2.29
C ARG A 181 -10.02 13.78 -1.02
N VAL A 182 -10.93 14.72 -1.20
CA VAL A 182 -11.63 15.36 -0.08
C VAL A 182 -12.60 14.37 0.57
N GLY A 183 -12.55 14.24 1.88
CA GLY A 183 -13.39 13.31 2.65
C GLY A 183 -12.98 11.83 2.51
N ARG A 184 -11.87 11.54 1.85
CA ARG A 184 -11.35 10.18 1.64
C ARG A 184 -9.91 10.06 2.12
N THR A 185 -9.47 8.83 2.32
CA THR A 185 -8.09 8.55 2.68
C THR A 185 -7.25 8.31 1.44
N VAL A 186 -6.03 8.83 1.45
CA VAL A 186 -5.00 8.57 0.45
C VAL A 186 -3.92 7.73 1.11
N ILE A 187 -3.69 6.53 0.59
CA ILE A 187 -2.65 5.62 1.05
C ILE A 187 -1.33 6.01 0.38
N LEU A 188 -0.26 6.13 1.18
CA LEU A 188 1.08 6.47 0.73
C LEU A 188 2.05 5.31 0.96
N PRO A 189 3.00 5.09 0.02
CA PRO A 189 3.17 5.81 -1.23
C PRO A 189 2.22 5.33 -2.33
N PRO A 190 1.97 6.17 -3.34
CA PRO A 190 1.21 5.77 -4.52
C PRO A 190 2.05 4.97 -5.51
N GLY A 191 1.36 4.36 -6.46
CA GLY A 191 2.00 3.70 -7.60
C GLY A 191 1.68 2.22 -7.70
N GLU A 192 0.39 1.90 -7.72
CA GLU A 192 -0.08 0.53 -7.89
C GLU A 192 -1.41 0.49 -8.62
N VAL A 193 -1.60 -0.57 -9.39
CA VAL A 193 -2.91 -1.04 -9.84
C VAL A 193 -3.04 -2.52 -9.50
N ALA A 194 -4.16 -2.93 -8.91
CA ALA A 194 -4.36 -4.29 -8.44
C ALA A 194 -5.78 -4.79 -8.66
N THR A 195 -5.93 -6.11 -8.79
CA THR A 195 -7.23 -6.79 -8.87
C THR A 195 -7.13 -8.22 -8.34
N TYR A 196 -8.28 -8.85 -8.14
CA TYR A 196 -8.35 -10.28 -7.87
C TYR A 196 -8.32 -11.06 -9.21
N PRO A 197 -7.33 -11.96 -9.44
CA PRO A 197 -7.28 -12.77 -10.64
C PRO A 197 -8.32 -13.90 -10.57
N ALA A 198 -8.96 -14.22 -11.69
CA ALA A 198 -9.89 -15.36 -11.76
C ALA A 198 -9.15 -16.70 -11.70
N ASN A 199 -7.96 -16.75 -12.27
CA ASN A 199 -7.08 -17.93 -12.23
C ASN A 199 -5.61 -17.51 -12.42
N VAL A 200 -4.69 -18.23 -11.77
CA VAL A 200 -3.24 -18.07 -11.90
C VAL A 200 -2.58 -19.44 -11.97
N THR A 201 -1.79 -19.68 -13.00
CA THR A 201 -1.05 -20.95 -13.16
C THR A 201 0.35 -20.66 -13.71
N GLY A 202 1.34 -21.39 -13.20
CA GLY A 202 2.72 -21.30 -13.65
C GLY A 202 3.72 -21.12 -12.52
N ILE A 203 4.82 -20.44 -12.81
CA ILE A 203 5.92 -20.22 -11.87
C ILE A 203 6.00 -18.73 -11.56
N PHE A 204 6.00 -18.39 -10.28
CA PHE A 204 6.28 -17.05 -9.80
C PHE A 204 7.59 -17.03 -9.02
N VAL A 205 8.48 -16.12 -9.37
CA VAL A 205 9.74 -15.89 -8.66
C VAL A 205 9.69 -14.51 -8.02
N ALA A 206 9.63 -14.49 -6.69
CA ALA A 206 9.78 -13.26 -5.92
C ALA A 206 11.26 -13.06 -5.62
N ASP A 207 11.86 -12.08 -6.27
CA ASP A 207 13.28 -11.75 -6.20
C ASP A 207 13.56 -10.28 -5.87
N PHE A 208 12.53 -9.54 -5.47
CA PHE A 208 12.67 -8.16 -5.01
C PHE A 208 12.46 -8.05 -3.50
N ALA A 209 11.24 -8.25 -3.02
CA ALA A 209 10.88 -8.17 -1.60
C ALA A 209 9.61 -8.95 -1.28
N PHE A 210 9.22 -8.97 0.00
CA PHE A 210 7.86 -9.31 0.43
C PHE A 210 7.31 -8.21 1.35
N ASN A 211 5.98 -8.13 1.46
CA ASN A 211 5.26 -7.37 2.47
C ASN A 211 4.29 -8.28 3.21
N LEU A 212 3.99 -7.95 4.45
CA LEU A 212 3.10 -8.71 5.31
C LEU A 212 2.20 -7.76 6.09
N ASN A 213 0.92 -8.07 6.25
CA ASN A 213 0.01 -7.32 7.12
C ASN A 213 0.25 -7.60 8.62
N ALA A 214 1.51 -7.59 9.05
CA ALA A 214 1.91 -7.78 10.43
C ALA A 214 3.15 -6.95 10.75
N ILE A 215 3.29 -6.55 12.01
CA ILE A 215 4.52 -5.92 12.50
C ILE A 215 5.63 -6.97 12.49
N THR A 216 6.73 -6.68 11.82
CA THR A 216 7.87 -7.60 11.76
C THR A 216 9.20 -6.86 11.75
N ASP A 217 10.22 -7.52 12.31
CA ASP A 217 11.63 -7.13 12.24
C ASP A 217 12.41 -7.91 11.17
N GLN A 218 11.70 -8.73 10.39
CA GLN A 218 12.32 -9.50 9.31
C GLN A 218 12.84 -8.56 8.20
N ASP A 219 14.02 -8.88 7.70
CA ASP A 219 14.49 -8.29 6.47
C ASP A 219 13.61 -8.78 5.31
N THR A 220 12.90 -7.87 4.66
CA THR A 220 11.94 -8.23 3.61
C THR A 220 12.57 -8.38 2.23
N ARG A 221 13.83 -8.03 2.04
CA ARG A 221 14.52 -8.10 0.74
C ARG A 221 14.74 -9.54 0.29
N LEU A 222 14.47 -9.83 -0.97
CA LEU A 222 14.59 -11.17 -1.56
C LEU A 222 15.65 -11.27 -2.66
N GLN A 223 16.39 -10.21 -2.96
CA GLN A 223 17.36 -10.17 -4.06
C GLN A 223 18.43 -11.29 -3.96
N ASP A 224 18.96 -11.55 -2.76
CA ASP A 224 19.96 -12.59 -2.52
C ASP A 224 19.35 -13.92 -2.04
N ARG A 225 18.05 -13.97 -1.83
CA ARG A 225 17.30 -15.12 -1.30
C ARG A 225 15.94 -15.28 -1.96
N PRO A 226 15.90 -15.36 -3.30
CA PRO A 226 14.65 -15.43 -4.03
C PRO A 226 13.81 -16.64 -3.63
N VAL A 227 12.51 -16.46 -3.79
CA VAL A 227 11.50 -17.51 -3.57
C VAL A 227 10.86 -17.86 -4.90
N THR A 228 10.87 -19.14 -5.23
CA THR A 228 10.12 -19.70 -6.36
C THR A 228 8.85 -20.34 -5.86
N LEU A 229 7.70 -19.93 -6.38
CA LEU A 229 6.38 -20.46 -6.05
C LEU A 229 5.79 -21.13 -7.31
N TYR A 230 5.29 -22.32 -7.16
CA TYR A 230 4.56 -23.05 -8.20
C TYR A 230 3.07 -22.92 -7.94
N LEU A 231 2.34 -22.43 -8.94
CA LEU A 231 0.93 -22.08 -8.84
C LEU A 231 0.09 -23.00 -9.76
N ASP A 232 -0.95 -23.58 -9.21
CA ASP A 232 -1.99 -24.25 -9.99
C ASP A 232 -3.36 -23.75 -9.52
N LYS A 233 -4.17 -23.26 -10.47
CA LYS A 233 -5.52 -22.75 -10.24
C LYS A 233 -5.62 -21.73 -9.09
N GLY A 234 -4.66 -20.80 -9.05
CA GLY A 234 -4.63 -19.75 -8.04
C GLY A 234 -4.20 -20.20 -6.65
N ILE A 235 -3.58 -21.39 -6.52
CA ILE A 235 -3.12 -21.95 -5.24
C ILE A 235 -1.64 -22.26 -5.33
N VAL A 236 -0.86 -21.92 -4.30
CA VAL A 236 0.53 -22.36 -4.15
C VAL A 236 0.55 -23.87 -3.85
N VAL A 237 1.08 -24.65 -4.78
CA VAL A 237 1.22 -26.10 -4.64
C VAL A 237 2.60 -26.50 -4.12
N GLU A 238 3.64 -25.71 -4.43
CA GLU A 238 5.02 -25.93 -4.01
C GLU A 238 5.76 -24.60 -3.94
N TYR A 239 6.77 -24.49 -3.08
CA TYR A 239 7.65 -23.32 -3.02
C TYR A 239 9.06 -23.70 -2.56
N HIS A 240 10.05 -22.92 -3.03
CA HIS A 240 11.46 -23.13 -2.76
C HIS A 240 12.21 -21.82 -2.54
N SER A 241 13.15 -21.85 -1.61
CA SER A 241 14.22 -20.87 -1.46
C SER A 241 15.47 -21.55 -0.93
N LYS A 242 16.65 -21.03 -1.25
CA LYS A 242 17.91 -21.48 -0.64
C LYS A 242 18.06 -21.01 0.81
N CYS A 243 17.30 -20.01 1.21
CA CYS A 243 17.33 -19.42 2.56
C CYS A 243 16.34 -20.15 3.48
N LYS A 244 16.84 -20.89 4.47
CA LYS A 244 16.02 -21.65 5.42
C LYS A 244 15.10 -20.75 6.25
N ASP A 245 15.54 -19.54 6.59
CA ASP A 245 14.73 -18.63 7.40
C ASP A 245 13.52 -18.12 6.61
N VAL A 246 13.69 -17.86 5.31
CA VAL A 246 12.58 -17.52 4.42
C VAL A 246 11.60 -18.69 4.27
N ILE A 247 12.10 -19.93 4.14
CA ILE A 247 11.21 -21.10 4.11
C ILE A 247 10.43 -21.23 5.42
N LYS A 248 11.11 -21.15 6.57
CA LYS A 248 10.43 -21.20 7.87
C LYS A 248 9.35 -20.11 8.02
N PHE A 249 9.62 -18.91 7.53
CA PHE A 249 8.65 -17.81 7.50
C PHE A 249 7.44 -18.17 6.62
N LEU A 250 7.67 -18.65 5.39
CA LEU A 250 6.60 -19.05 4.48
C LEU A 250 5.77 -20.21 5.01
N ASP A 251 6.40 -21.22 5.65
CA ASP A 251 5.70 -22.32 6.29
C ASP A 251 4.66 -21.80 7.29
N GLN A 252 5.04 -20.86 8.15
CA GLN A 252 4.12 -20.25 9.11
C GLN A 252 3.01 -19.42 8.47
N CYS A 253 3.33 -18.70 7.40
CA CYS A 253 2.32 -17.97 6.65
C CYS A 253 1.31 -18.92 6.01
N PHE A 254 1.78 -19.96 5.32
CA PHE A 254 0.97 -20.86 4.52
C PHE A 254 0.29 -21.99 5.31
N GLU A 255 0.56 -22.15 6.59
CA GLU A 255 -0.22 -23.00 7.51
C GLU A 255 -1.62 -22.42 7.78
N ARG A 256 -1.83 -21.13 7.54
CA ARG A 256 -3.12 -20.49 7.81
C ARG A 256 -4.15 -20.81 6.74
N LEU A 257 -5.40 -20.85 7.19
CA LEU A 257 -6.53 -21.16 6.32
C LEU A 257 -6.59 -20.15 5.15
N ASN A 258 -6.65 -20.65 3.93
CA ASN A 258 -6.69 -19.90 2.69
C ASN A 258 -5.42 -19.10 2.35
N ALA A 259 -4.37 -19.10 3.16
CA ALA A 259 -3.17 -18.28 2.93
C ALA A 259 -2.38 -18.67 1.66
N LYS A 260 -2.55 -19.88 1.14
CA LYS A 260 -1.93 -20.31 -0.13
C LYS A 260 -2.69 -19.84 -1.38
N LYS A 261 -3.86 -19.21 -1.23
CA LYS A 261 -4.63 -18.70 -2.36
C LYS A 261 -4.06 -17.37 -2.82
N VAL A 262 -3.99 -17.17 -4.12
CA VAL A 262 -3.73 -15.86 -4.70
C VAL A 262 -4.96 -14.99 -4.46
N GLY A 263 -4.82 -13.97 -3.65
CA GLY A 263 -5.85 -12.99 -3.30
C GLY A 263 -5.72 -11.71 -4.13
N GLU A 264 -4.53 -11.47 -4.70
CA GLU A 264 -4.25 -10.24 -5.43
C GLU A 264 -3.25 -10.47 -6.57
N LEU A 265 -3.51 -9.82 -7.69
CA LEU A 265 -2.55 -9.54 -8.76
C LEU A 265 -2.32 -8.04 -8.79
N GLY A 266 -1.12 -7.62 -8.46
CA GLY A 266 -0.75 -6.21 -8.43
C GLY A 266 0.41 -5.88 -9.38
N PHE A 267 0.42 -4.64 -9.82
CA PHE A 267 1.47 -4.06 -10.65
C PHE A 267 1.93 -2.74 -10.03
N GLY A 268 3.18 -2.70 -9.58
CA GLY A 268 3.82 -1.47 -9.15
C GLY A 268 4.11 -0.57 -10.35
N THR A 269 3.95 0.74 -10.17
CA THR A 269 4.11 1.76 -11.22
C THR A 269 4.97 2.94 -10.80
N ASN A 270 5.45 2.97 -9.55
CA ASN A 270 6.25 4.07 -9.03
C ASN A 270 7.72 3.93 -9.45
N ARG A 271 8.12 4.70 -10.45
CA ARG A 271 9.46 4.63 -11.04
C ARG A 271 10.59 5.12 -10.15
N ASN A 272 10.27 5.81 -9.06
CA ASN A 272 11.28 6.29 -8.11
C ASN A 272 11.59 5.27 -7.01
N VAL A 273 10.92 4.10 -7.03
CA VAL A 273 11.29 2.96 -6.20
C VAL A 273 12.26 2.07 -6.97
N HIS A 274 13.54 2.14 -6.64
CA HIS A 274 14.60 1.44 -7.38
C HIS A 274 15.16 0.21 -6.67
N ALA A 275 15.19 0.23 -5.34
CA ALA A 275 15.77 -0.83 -4.50
C ALA A 275 14.79 -1.21 -3.39
N PRO A 276 14.80 -2.49 -2.97
CA PRO A 276 13.94 -2.93 -1.88
C PRO A 276 14.44 -2.38 -0.55
N LEU A 277 13.49 -2.01 0.31
CA LEU A 277 13.76 -1.69 1.69
C LEU A 277 13.88 -2.96 2.52
N TYR A 278 14.71 -2.92 3.57
CA TYR A 278 14.85 -4.05 4.49
C TYR A 278 13.61 -4.24 5.39
N MET A 279 12.86 -3.16 5.59
CA MET A 279 11.66 -3.15 6.44
C MET A 279 10.42 -3.56 5.67
N ASN A 280 9.46 -4.14 6.37
CA ASN A 280 8.13 -4.40 5.84
C ASN A 280 7.47 -3.07 5.42
N SER A 281 7.20 -2.90 4.14
CA SER A 281 6.82 -1.59 3.61
C SER A 281 6.06 -1.67 2.29
N HIS A 282 4.95 -0.95 2.21
CA HIS A 282 4.23 -0.72 0.96
C HIS A 282 5.10 -0.06 -0.13
N ILE A 283 6.22 0.58 0.24
CA ILE A 283 7.17 1.11 -0.75
C ILE A 283 7.67 -0.01 -1.68
N ASN A 284 7.90 -1.22 -1.14
CA ASN A 284 8.45 -2.33 -1.91
C ASN A 284 7.52 -2.77 -3.06
N GLU A 285 6.22 -2.83 -2.83
CA GLU A 285 5.25 -3.26 -3.85
C GLU A 285 4.98 -2.20 -4.91
N ARG A 286 5.35 -0.92 -4.65
CA ARG A 286 5.20 0.17 -5.63
C ARG A 286 6.28 0.14 -6.71
N LYS A 287 7.34 -0.67 -6.56
CA LYS A 287 8.38 -0.89 -7.57
C LYS A 287 7.76 -1.31 -8.90
N PRO A 288 8.14 -0.69 -10.04
CA PRO A 288 7.69 -1.14 -11.35
C PRO A 288 7.94 -2.62 -11.57
N GLY A 289 6.89 -3.41 -11.61
CA GLY A 289 6.96 -4.87 -11.66
C GLY A 289 5.64 -5.51 -11.28
N VAL A 290 5.66 -6.82 -11.11
CA VAL A 290 4.51 -7.61 -10.70
C VAL A 290 4.66 -8.12 -9.27
N HIS A 291 3.57 -8.12 -8.52
CA HIS A 291 3.48 -8.85 -7.26
C HIS A 291 2.21 -9.70 -7.20
N LEU A 292 2.25 -10.72 -6.37
CA LEU A 292 1.09 -11.52 -6.02
C LEU A 292 0.87 -11.43 -4.51
N GLY A 293 -0.32 -10.99 -4.13
CA GLY A 293 -0.80 -11.05 -2.75
C GLY A 293 -1.43 -12.42 -2.47
N PHE A 294 -0.97 -13.06 -1.40
CA PHE A 294 -1.47 -14.36 -0.96
C PHE A 294 -2.32 -14.20 0.29
N GLY A 295 -3.42 -14.98 0.34
CA GLY A 295 -4.35 -14.99 1.46
C GLY A 295 -5.49 -14.00 1.29
N GLN A 296 -5.48 -12.90 2.03
CA GLN A 296 -6.53 -11.88 1.96
C GLN A 296 -6.64 -11.29 0.54
N HIS A 297 -7.87 -11.10 0.07
CA HIS A 297 -8.14 -10.53 -1.24
C HIS A 297 -8.57 -9.07 -1.16
N ASN A 298 -8.39 -8.33 -2.26
CA ASN A 298 -8.70 -6.90 -2.39
C ASN A 298 -10.12 -6.59 -2.92
N GLN A 299 -11.04 -7.55 -2.86
CA GLN A 299 -12.41 -7.37 -3.37
C GLN A 299 -13.39 -7.11 -2.23
N PRO A 300 -14.53 -6.44 -2.50
CA PRO A 300 -15.59 -6.25 -1.52
C PRO A 300 -16.09 -7.58 -0.93
N PRO A 301 -16.64 -7.56 0.30
CA PRO A 301 -17.21 -8.73 0.94
C PRO A 301 -18.21 -9.46 0.03
N GLY A 302 -18.16 -10.80 0.02
CA GLY A 302 -19.07 -11.64 -0.77
C GLY A 302 -18.75 -11.79 -2.25
N VAL A 303 -17.83 -11.03 -2.82
CA VAL A 303 -17.40 -11.18 -4.23
C VAL A 303 -16.53 -12.42 -4.40
N VAL A 304 -15.60 -12.64 -3.47
CA VAL A 304 -14.74 -13.82 -3.42
C VAL A 304 -15.21 -14.72 -2.28
N GLY A 305 -15.35 -16.01 -2.54
CA GLY A 305 -16.01 -16.95 -1.62
C GLY A 305 -15.17 -17.42 -0.44
N TYR A 306 -14.18 -16.64 0.02
CA TYR A 306 -13.37 -16.97 1.20
C TYR A 306 -12.88 -15.70 1.91
N GLN A 307 -12.35 -15.88 3.11
CA GLN A 307 -11.63 -14.86 3.87
C GLN A 307 -10.30 -15.43 4.34
N CYS A 308 -9.33 -14.57 4.58
CA CYS A 308 -8.04 -14.89 5.17
C CYS A 308 -7.56 -13.72 6.02
N GLU A 309 -7.01 -14.03 7.18
CA GLU A 309 -6.46 -13.02 8.10
C GLU A 309 -5.08 -12.52 7.64
N LEU A 310 -4.37 -13.35 6.84
CA LEU A 310 -3.05 -13.04 6.33
C LEU A 310 -3.15 -12.37 4.96
N HIS A 311 -2.38 -11.31 4.76
CA HIS A 311 -2.03 -10.75 3.45
C HIS A 311 -0.51 -10.76 3.31
N LEU A 312 -0.01 -11.48 2.34
CA LEU A 312 1.41 -11.60 2.05
C LEU A 312 1.67 -11.27 0.59
N ASP A 313 2.26 -10.12 0.32
CA ASP A 313 2.74 -9.76 -1.01
C ASP A 313 4.11 -10.35 -1.24
N MET A 314 4.25 -11.05 -2.35
CA MET A 314 5.51 -11.52 -2.88
C MET A 314 5.82 -10.74 -4.16
N ILE A 315 6.96 -10.05 -4.23
CA ILE A 315 7.25 -9.04 -5.23
C ILE A 315 8.40 -9.48 -6.12
N ALA A 316 8.17 -9.47 -7.44
CA ALA A 316 9.20 -9.72 -8.44
C ALA A 316 9.84 -8.42 -8.92
N ASP A 317 11.11 -8.49 -9.37
CA ASP A 317 11.80 -7.35 -9.97
C ASP A 317 11.41 -7.20 -11.45
N GLY A 318 10.64 -6.15 -11.75
CA GLY A 318 10.18 -5.84 -13.10
C GLY A 318 9.14 -6.80 -13.64
N GLY A 319 9.09 -6.92 -14.95
CA GLY A 319 8.22 -7.85 -15.67
C GLY A 319 7.78 -7.32 -17.03
N THR A 320 7.60 -8.26 -17.95
CA THR A 320 6.97 -7.99 -19.25
C THR A 320 5.64 -8.71 -19.29
N ILE A 321 4.59 -8.03 -19.69
CA ILE A 321 3.23 -8.57 -19.80
C ILE A 321 2.78 -8.62 -21.26
N TRP A 322 2.07 -9.68 -21.62
CA TRP A 322 1.33 -9.86 -22.88
C TRP A 322 -0.14 -9.98 -22.52
N ILE A 323 -0.98 -9.24 -23.20
CA ILE A 323 -2.41 -9.11 -22.90
C ILE A 323 -3.21 -9.70 -24.05
N ASP A 324 -4.02 -10.71 -23.80
CA ASP A 324 -4.82 -11.43 -24.80
C ASP A 324 -3.99 -11.79 -26.05
N ASP A 325 -4.53 -11.55 -27.23
CA ASP A 325 -3.86 -11.76 -28.52
C ASP A 325 -3.17 -10.49 -29.05
N ILE A 326 -2.96 -9.47 -28.19
CA ILE A 326 -2.29 -8.23 -28.59
C ILE A 326 -0.80 -8.54 -28.85
N PRO A 327 -0.28 -8.26 -30.05
CA PRO A 327 1.10 -8.63 -30.39
C PRO A 327 2.18 -7.81 -29.66
N LYS A 328 1.79 -6.68 -29.05
CA LYS A 328 2.69 -5.78 -28.34
C LYS A 328 2.76 -6.18 -26.85
N SER A 329 3.94 -6.42 -26.36
CA SER A 329 4.19 -6.57 -24.92
C SER A 329 4.41 -5.21 -24.24
N ILE A 330 4.12 -5.17 -22.93
CA ILE A 330 4.37 -4.02 -22.07
C ILE A 330 5.47 -4.41 -21.09
N ASP A 331 6.59 -3.71 -21.13
CA ASP A 331 7.62 -3.80 -20.09
C ASP A 331 7.24 -2.84 -18.95
N LEU A 332 6.93 -3.39 -17.80
CA LEU A 332 6.47 -2.63 -16.64
C LEU A 332 7.49 -1.60 -16.12
N SER A 333 8.78 -1.84 -16.39
CA SER A 333 9.85 -0.93 -15.96
C SER A 333 10.06 0.26 -16.89
N SER A 334 9.58 0.20 -18.13
CA SER A 334 9.92 1.16 -19.18
C SER A 334 8.78 1.64 -20.08
N PHE A 335 7.54 1.14 -19.88
CA PHE A 335 6.40 1.61 -20.71
C PHE A 335 6.19 3.10 -20.51
N LEU A 336 5.74 3.78 -21.57
CA LEU A 336 5.45 5.20 -21.53
C LEU A 336 4.00 5.42 -21.12
N ALA A 337 3.78 6.44 -20.29
CA ALA A 337 2.43 6.90 -20.01
C ALA A 337 1.79 7.46 -21.28
N GLU A 338 0.54 7.11 -21.51
CA GLU A 338 -0.28 7.60 -22.62
C GLU A 338 -1.26 8.66 -22.07
N ASP A 339 -1.68 9.58 -22.92
CA ASP A 339 -2.73 10.54 -22.57
C ASP A 339 -4.09 9.83 -22.62
N VAL A 340 -4.39 9.10 -21.55
CA VAL A 340 -5.62 8.33 -21.41
C VAL A 340 -6.50 9.03 -20.41
N LEU A 341 -7.75 9.29 -20.79
CA LEU A 341 -8.75 9.80 -19.86
C LEU A 341 -8.98 8.76 -18.75
N HIS A 342 -8.93 9.23 -17.53
CA HIS A 342 -9.32 8.44 -16.38
C HIS A 342 -10.75 7.90 -16.57
N THR A 343 -10.93 6.61 -16.38
CA THR A 343 -12.26 5.98 -16.46
C THR A 343 -12.78 5.74 -15.03
N ASP A 344 -14.09 5.93 -14.83
CA ASP A 344 -14.75 5.64 -13.54
C ASP A 344 -14.91 4.13 -13.26
N ARG A 345 -14.15 3.28 -13.98
CA ARG A 345 -14.25 1.81 -13.89
C ARG A 345 -13.39 1.19 -12.80
N PHE A 346 -12.59 1.96 -12.09
CA PHE A 346 -11.79 1.45 -10.99
C PHE A 346 -12.07 2.23 -9.71
N THR A 347 -11.79 1.61 -8.60
CA THR A 347 -11.88 2.23 -7.28
C THR A 347 -10.50 2.77 -6.89
N ASP A 348 -10.41 3.97 -6.36
CA ASP A 348 -9.20 4.41 -5.69
C ASP A 348 -8.91 3.47 -4.52
N GLU A 349 -7.63 3.24 -4.23
CA GLU A 349 -7.24 2.51 -3.03
C GLU A 349 -7.66 3.31 -1.79
N ASP A 350 -8.76 2.91 -1.24
CA ASP A 350 -9.39 3.50 -0.09
C ASP A 350 -9.76 2.34 0.84
N VAL A 351 -8.71 1.71 1.35
CA VAL A 351 -8.78 0.46 2.14
C VAL A 351 -9.72 0.59 3.33
N PHE A 352 -10.06 1.83 3.70
CA PHE A 352 -10.84 2.20 4.86
C PHE A 352 -12.00 3.14 4.51
N SER A 353 -12.65 2.91 3.38
CA SER A 353 -13.96 3.52 3.14
C SER A 353 -14.94 3.01 4.20
N PRO A 354 -15.76 3.87 4.79
CA PRO A 354 -16.83 3.44 5.72
C PRO A 354 -17.76 2.37 5.14
N GLU A 355 -17.84 2.27 3.83
CA GLU A 355 -18.63 1.26 3.10
C GLU A 355 -17.93 -0.13 3.06
N LEU A 356 -16.65 -0.20 3.39
CA LEU A 356 -15.87 -1.44 3.57
C LEU A 356 -15.76 -1.87 5.04
N ASP A 357 -16.45 -1.19 5.95
CA ASP A 357 -16.39 -1.40 7.41
C ASP A 357 -16.82 -2.78 7.90
N ASP A 358 -17.35 -3.64 7.04
CA ASP A 358 -17.63 -5.06 7.37
C ASP A 358 -16.37 -5.96 7.28
N ILE A 359 -15.28 -5.46 6.72
CA ILE A 359 -13.98 -6.13 6.86
C ILE A 359 -13.38 -5.61 8.17
N SER A 360 -13.35 -6.46 9.18
CA SER A 360 -12.77 -6.11 10.48
C SER A 360 -11.26 -5.94 10.31
N VAL A 361 -10.82 -4.69 10.07
CA VAL A 361 -9.40 -4.31 10.01
C VAL A 361 -8.69 -4.64 11.33
N GLU A 362 -9.45 -4.76 12.42
CA GLU A 362 -8.95 -5.27 13.70
C GLU A 362 -8.37 -6.70 13.62
N ASP A 363 -8.79 -7.49 12.60
CA ASP A 363 -8.33 -8.86 12.41
C ASP A 363 -7.05 -8.95 11.57
N CYS A 364 -6.57 -7.82 11.00
CA CYS A 364 -5.42 -7.80 10.09
C CYS A 364 -4.08 -7.53 10.79
N CYS A 365 -4.05 -7.31 12.10
CA CYS A 365 -2.83 -6.95 12.81
C CYS A 365 -2.21 -8.15 13.51
N GLY A 366 -0.94 -8.40 13.20
CA GLY A 366 -0.15 -9.45 13.84
C GLY A 366 1.27 -8.96 14.16
N VAL A 367 2.02 -9.82 14.81
CA VAL A 367 3.46 -9.65 15.00
C VAL A 367 4.15 -10.92 14.53
N TYR A 368 5.13 -10.78 13.65
CA TYR A 368 6.09 -11.82 13.33
C TYR A 368 7.45 -11.42 13.92
N SER A 369 7.88 -12.11 14.96
CA SER A 369 9.16 -11.84 15.62
C SER A 369 9.78 -13.12 16.14
N GLN A 370 11.11 -13.21 16.12
CA GLN A 370 11.89 -14.37 16.57
C GLN A 370 11.48 -15.71 15.92
N GLY A 371 10.99 -15.63 14.69
CA GLY A 371 10.57 -16.83 13.94
C GLY A 371 9.20 -17.38 14.33
N GLU A 372 8.36 -16.61 15.03
CA GLU A 372 6.99 -16.95 15.38
C GLU A 372 6.01 -15.87 14.94
N MET A 373 4.89 -16.27 14.35
CA MET A 373 3.80 -15.37 13.97
C MET A 373 2.65 -15.47 14.98
N LYS A 374 2.25 -14.31 15.49
CA LYS A 374 1.05 -14.16 16.32
C LYS A 374 0.13 -13.14 15.67
N LEU A 375 -1.03 -13.56 15.21
CA LEU A 375 -2.10 -12.64 14.81
C LEU A 375 -2.93 -12.30 16.05
N PHE A 376 -3.31 -11.06 16.18
CA PHE A 376 -4.12 -10.59 17.31
C PHE A 376 -5.56 -10.44 16.85
N ASN A 377 -6.46 -11.25 17.40
CA ASN A 377 -7.87 -10.93 17.38
C ASN A 377 -8.07 -9.77 18.35
N ILE A 378 -8.25 -8.58 17.83
CA ILE A 378 -8.57 -7.38 18.61
C ILE A 378 -10.10 -7.35 18.74
N ASN A 379 -10.64 -8.27 19.59
CA ASN A 379 -12.03 -8.19 20.04
C ASN A 379 -12.22 -7.03 21.02
#